data_73cc5874c1b1175a98230d08eff34cae
#
_entry.id   73cc5874c1b1175a98230d08eff34cae
#
_cell.length_a   1.000
_cell.length_b   1.000
_cell.length_c   1.000
_cell.angle_alpha   90.00
_cell.angle_beta   90.00
_cell.angle_gamma   90.00
#
_symmetry.space_group_name_H-M   'P 1'
#
loop_
_entity.id
_entity.type
_entity.pdbx_description
1 polymer ?
#
loop_
_entity_poly.entity_id
_entity_poly.type
_entity_poly.pdbx_seq_one_letter_code
_entity_poly.pdbx_strand_id
1 'polypeptide(L)'
;GSGKTSMLNLICGSISADAGKVIVNGTDITGQKEYMRHRKIGRVYQNPSAGTCPNMTVLENMAVADLKEKGYGLNRCVRKSRENAYREMLSGLGLGLEDKLETKVGSLSGGQRQVLALLMATMTPIDFLILDEHTAALDPRTAEIVMKLTDQIVREKKMTTVMVTHNLRYALEYGDRILMMHQGKIVLDKVGEEKNQLNTDEIMGIFNRISVECGN
;
A
#
# COMPACT_ATOMS: atom_id res chain seq x y z
N GLY A 1 -15.48 0.68 -13.94
CA GLY A 1 -14.01 0.67 -13.92
C GLY A 1 -13.36 2.00 -14.32
N SER A 2 -12.94 2.83 -13.33
CA SER A 2 -12.30 4.13 -13.59
C SER A 2 -10.83 4.04 -14.04
N GLY A 3 -10.22 2.83 -14.06
CA GLY A 3 -8.82 2.63 -14.48
C GLY A 3 -7.78 2.67 -13.34
N LYS A 4 -8.17 2.85 -12.07
CA LYS A 4 -7.23 2.92 -10.92
C LYS A 4 -6.33 1.68 -10.81
N THR A 5 -6.93 0.50 -10.80
CA THR A 5 -6.18 -0.77 -10.71
C THR A 5 -5.26 -0.97 -11.93
N SER A 6 -5.71 -0.58 -13.13
CA SER A 6 -4.87 -0.62 -14.34
C SER A 6 -3.65 0.29 -14.20
N MET A 7 -3.83 1.50 -13.68
CA MET A 7 -2.73 2.43 -13.39
C MET A 7 -1.75 1.82 -12.37
N LEU A 8 -2.22 1.23 -11.28
CA LEU A 8 -1.35 0.57 -10.31
C LEU A 8 -0.58 -0.60 -10.93
N ASN A 9 -1.23 -1.39 -11.77
CA ASN A 9 -0.60 -2.53 -12.45
C ASN A 9 0.44 -2.08 -13.49
N LEU A 10 0.22 -0.95 -14.18
CA LEU A 10 1.23 -0.31 -15.04
C LEU A 10 2.46 0.13 -14.24
N ILE A 11 2.27 0.74 -13.07
CA ILE A 11 3.37 1.16 -12.18
C ILE A 11 4.15 -0.07 -11.68
N CYS A 12 3.45 -1.12 -11.25
CA CYS A 12 4.06 -2.37 -10.78
C CYS A 12 4.73 -3.19 -11.91
N GLY A 13 4.32 -2.98 -13.17
CA GLY A 13 4.81 -3.75 -14.32
C GLY A 13 4.11 -5.10 -14.52
N SER A 14 2.97 -5.32 -13.86
CA SER A 14 2.11 -6.50 -14.08
C SER A 14 1.41 -6.43 -15.44
N ILE A 15 1.25 -5.23 -16.00
CA ILE A 15 0.87 -4.98 -17.39
C ILE A 15 1.87 -4.02 -18.03
N SER A 16 2.10 -4.17 -19.33
CA SER A 16 2.99 -3.29 -20.11
C SER A 16 2.23 -2.03 -20.56
N ALA A 17 2.95 -0.90 -20.62
CA ALA A 17 2.42 0.32 -21.21
C ALA A 17 2.55 0.26 -22.75
N ASP A 18 1.49 0.60 -23.48
CA ASP A 18 1.51 0.73 -24.94
C ASP A 18 2.26 2.01 -25.36
N ALA A 19 2.21 3.06 -24.52
CA ALA A 19 2.88 4.32 -24.74
C ALA A 19 3.15 5.03 -23.40
N GLY A 20 4.02 6.04 -23.42
CA GLY A 20 4.39 6.80 -22.22
C GLY A 20 5.49 6.13 -21.40
N LYS A 21 5.75 6.67 -20.21
CA LYS A 21 6.83 6.23 -19.33
C LYS A 21 6.38 6.15 -17.88
N VAL A 22 6.97 5.21 -17.15
CA VAL A 22 6.90 5.13 -15.68
C VAL A 22 8.27 5.54 -15.13
N ILE A 23 8.30 6.66 -14.43
CA ILE A 23 9.53 7.24 -13.87
C ILE A 23 9.40 7.26 -12.34
N VAL A 24 10.34 6.64 -11.64
CA VAL A 24 10.42 6.64 -10.17
C VAL A 24 11.77 7.18 -9.76
N ASN A 25 11.80 8.22 -8.92
CA ASN A 25 13.02 8.92 -8.50
C ASN A 25 13.94 9.29 -9.67
N GLY A 26 13.37 9.80 -10.76
CA GLY A 26 14.12 10.19 -11.97
C GLY A 26 14.58 9.01 -12.85
N THR A 27 14.36 7.78 -12.45
CA THR A 27 14.73 6.58 -13.21
C THR A 27 13.54 6.06 -14.01
N ASP A 28 13.74 5.88 -15.33
CA ASP A 28 12.75 5.24 -16.21
C ASP A 28 12.76 3.72 -15.96
N ILE A 29 11.65 3.22 -15.44
CA ILE A 29 11.44 1.80 -15.12
C ILE A 29 10.47 1.11 -16.10
N THR A 30 10.05 1.79 -17.18
CA THR A 30 9.01 1.32 -18.10
C THR A 30 9.30 -0.06 -18.67
N GLY A 31 10.55 -0.33 -19.07
CA GLY A 31 10.99 -1.63 -19.60
C GLY A 31 11.38 -2.67 -18.55
N GLN A 32 11.35 -2.33 -17.26
CA GLN A 32 11.74 -3.28 -16.21
C GLN A 32 10.67 -4.34 -15.97
N LYS A 33 11.10 -5.57 -15.76
CA LYS A 33 10.22 -6.69 -15.39
C LYS A 33 9.62 -6.45 -14.00
N GLU A 34 8.41 -6.96 -13.77
CA GLU A 34 7.64 -6.82 -12.53
C GLU A 34 8.48 -7.13 -11.28
N TYR A 35 9.19 -8.27 -11.24
CA TYR A 35 9.98 -8.67 -10.07
C TYR A 35 11.14 -7.68 -9.75
N MET A 36 11.67 -6.97 -10.76
CA MET A 36 12.69 -5.93 -10.56
C MET A 36 12.08 -4.68 -9.92
N ARG A 37 10.89 -4.27 -10.39
CA ARG A 37 10.16 -3.13 -9.81
C ARG A 37 9.75 -3.41 -8.37
N HIS A 38 9.30 -4.63 -8.07
CA HIS A 38 8.91 -5.03 -6.72
C HIS A 38 10.05 -5.01 -5.70
N ARG A 39 11.31 -4.94 -6.11
CA ARG A 39 12.42 -4.70 -5.17
C ARG A 39 12.37 -3.31 -4.55
N LYS A 40 11.86 -2.32 -5.29
CA LYS A 40 11.82 -0.90 -4.90
C LYS A 40 10.40 -0.36 -4.69
N ILE A 41 9.39 -1.11 -5.10
CA ILE A 41 7.98 -0.77 -4.92
C ILE A 41 7.39 -1.70 -3.87
N GLY A 42 6.85 -1.12 -2.78
CA GLY A 42 6.00 -1.83 -1.83
C GLY A 42 4.55 -1.77 -2.29
N ARG A 43 3.80 -2.85 -2.12
CA ARG A 43 2.36 -2.85 -2.39
C ARG A 43 1.61 -3.52 -1.24
N VAL A 44 0.60 -2.83 -0.73
CA VAL A 44 -0.36 -3.36 0.25
C VAL A 44 -1.70 -3.50 -0.46
N TYR A 45 -2.23 -4.71 -0.46
CA TYR A 45 -3.45 -5.09 -1.18
C TYR A 45 -4.69 -4.93 -0.30
N GLN A 46 -5.84 -4.80 -0.92
CA GLN A 46 -7.14 -4.83 -0.26
C GLN A 46 -7.34 -6.13 0.54
N ASN A 47 -6.99 -7.27 -0.05
CA ASN A 47 -6.93 -8.54 0.66
C ASN A 47 -5.49 -8.78 1.16
N PRO A 48 -5.24 -8.75 2.47
CA PRO A 48 -3.90 -8.94 3.02
C PRO A 48 -3.28 -10.30 2.68
N SER A 49 -4.09 -11.31 2.35
CA SER A 49 -3.57 -12.62 1.92
C SER A 49 -2.84 -12.58 0.58
N ALA A 50 -3.01 -11.52 -0.23
CA ALA A 50 -2.23 -11.33 -1.45
C ALA A 50 -0.79 -10.86 -1.17
N GLY A 51 -0.56 -10.22 -0.01
CA GLY A 51 0.76 -9.74 0.43
C GLY A 51 1.41 -10.56 1.54
N THR A 52 0.75 -11.65 2.00
CA THR A 52 1.23 -12.51 3.09
C THR A 52 1.02 -13.99 2.76
N CYS A 53 1.70 -14.87 3.48
CA CYS A 53 1.49 -16.32 3.39
C CYS A 53 0.68 -16.80 4.61
N PRO A 54 -0.64 -17.00 4.51
CA PRO A 54 -1.51 -17.28 5.67
C PRO A 54 -1.15 -18.56 6.44
N ASN A 55 -0.56 -19.56 5.77
CA ASN A 55 -0.16 -20.82 6.38
C ASN A 55 1.21 -20.76 7.07
N MET A 56 1.99 -19.72 6.86
CA MET A 56 3.25 -19.44 7.51
C MET A 56 3.04 -18.61 8.77
N THR A 57 3.98 -18.71 9.73
CA THR A 57 3.97 -17.89 10.93
C THR A 57 4.29 -16.42 10.62
N VAL A 58 4.04 -15.52 11.57
CA VAL A 58 4.45 -14.11 11.49
C VAL A 58 5.96 -14.01 11.27
N LEU A 59 6.74 -14.79 12.03
CA LEU A 59 8.20 -14.86 11.93
C LEU A 59 8.66 -15.24 10.51
N GLU A 60 8.07 -16.28 9.96
CA GLU A 60 8.40 -16.75 8.61
C GLU A 60 8.04 -15.73 7.52
N ASN A 61 6.87 -15.10 7.62
CA ASN A 61 6.46 -14.02 6.71
C ASN A 61 7.44 -12.84 6.75
N MET A 62 7.81 -12.37 7.94
CA MET A 62 8.79 -11.29 8.09
C MET A 62 10.16 -11.68 7.57
N ALA A 63 10.61 -12.91 7.82
CA ALA A 63 11.89 -13.41 7.34
C ALA A 63 11.95 -13.43 5.79
N VAL A 64 10.86 -13.83 5.12
CA VAL A 64 10.77 -13.78 3.65
C VAL A 64 10.83 -12.34 3.14
N ALA A 65 10.10 -11.41 3.79
CA ALA A 65 10.11 -10.00 3.42
C ALA A 65 11.50 -9.33 3.59
N ASP A 66 12.26 -9.71 4.64
CA ASP A 66 13.62 -9.21 4.91
C ASP A 66 14.65 -9.68 3.86
N LEU A 67 14.35 -10.72 3.08
CA LEU A 67 15.21 -11.20 2.01
C LEU A 67 15.04 -10.44 0.68
N LYS A 68 14.07 -9.55 0.58
CA LYS A 68 13.69 -8.86 -0.66
C LYS A 68 14.88 -8.21 -1.39
N GLU A 69 15.83 -7.66 -0.67
CA GLU A 69 17.03 -7.03 -1.23
C GLU A 69 18.27 -7.94 -1.30
N LYS A 70 18.32 -8.99 -0.47
CA LYS A 70 19.55 -9.79 -0.27
C LYS A 70 19.70 -10.93 -1.27
N GLY A 71 18.68 -11.18 -2.08
CA GLY A 71 18.63 -12.32 -2.99
C GLY A 71 18.43 -13.65 -2.26
N TYR A 72 17.92 -14.63 -2.98
CA TYR A 72 17.65 -15.97 -2.47
C TYR A 72 18.90 -16.83 -2.63
N GLY A 73 19.45 -17.30 -1.51
CA GLY A 73 20.59 -18.24 -1.46
C GLY A 73 20.20 -19.52 -0.72
N LEU A 74 21.15 -20.44 -0.56
CA LEU A 74 20.97 -21.70 0.20
C LEU A 74 20.97 -21.52 1.72
N ASN A 75 20.91 -20.28 2.22
CA ASN A 75 20.88 -19.99 3.64
C ASN A 75 19.47 -20.15 4.23
N ARG A 76 19.39 -20.44 5.51
CA ARG A 76 18.11 -20.48 6.24
C ARG A 76 17.43 -19.10 6.16
N CYS A 77 16.17 -19.06 5.73
CA CYS A 77 15.37 -17.85 5.68
C CYS A 77 15.15 -17.28 7.09
N VAL A 78 14.68 -18.11 8.02
CA VAL A 78 14.49 -17.72 9.42
C VAL A 78 15.84 -17.78 10.15
N ARG A 79 16.28 -16.62 10.63
CA ARG A 79 17.51 -16.46 11.40
C ARG A 79 17.18 -16.04 12.84
N LYS A 80 17.58 -16.83 13.83
CA LYS A 80 17.35 -16.56 15.25
C LYS A 80 17.87 -15.18 15.67
N SER A 81 18.97 -14.72 15.07
CA SER A 81 19.55 -13.40 15.32
C SER A 81 18.66 -12.21 14.88
N ARG A 82 17.66 -12.44 14.02
CA ARG A 82 16.74 -11.40 13.53
C ARG A 82 15.42 -11.35 14.32
N GLU A 83 15.14 -12.35 15.13
CA GLU A 83 13.85 -12.48 15.84
C GLU A 83 13.59 -11.28 16.76
N ASN A 84 14.59 -10.84 17.54
CA ASN A 84 14.44 -9.68 18.42
C ASN A 84 14.16 -8.39 17.64
N ALA A 85 14.83 -8.19 16.49
CA ALA A 85 14.56 -7.03 15.64
C ALA A 85 13.13 -7.06 15.08
N TYR A 86 12.60 -8.24 14.72
CA TYR A 86 11.21 -8.36 14.28
C TYR A 86 10.22 -8.09 15.43
N ARG A 87 10.49 -8.57 16.64
CA ARG A 87 9.68 -8.22 17.83
C ARG A 87 9.63 -6.73 18.07
N GLU A 88 10.76 -6.06 18.00
CA GLU A 88 10.84 -4.61 18.19
C GLU A 88 10.02 -3.85 17.11
N MET A 89 10.15 -4.24 15.84
CA MET A 89 9.33 -3.66 14.75
C MET A 89 7.83 -3.87 14.99
N LEU A 90 7.42 -5.06 15.47
CA LEU A 90 6.02 -5.39 15.73
C LEU A 90 5.48 -4.67 16.96
N SER A 91 6.27 -4.54 18.03
CA SER A 91 5.87 -3.83 19.25
C SER A 91 5.57 -2.36 18.99
N GLY A 92 6.32 -1.72 18.09
CA GLY A 92 6.08 -0.35 17.65
C GLY A 92 4.70 -0.11 17.01
N LEU A 93 4.01 -1.18 16.61
CA LEU A 93 2.66 -1.10 16.01
C LEU A 93 1.53 -1.08 17.07
N GLY A 94 1.81 -1.47 18.33
CA GLY A 94 0.84 -1.44 19.43
C GLY A 94 -0.35 -2.39 19.28
N LEU A 95 -0.21 -3.50 18.53
CA LEU A 95 -1.28 -4.47 18.22
C LEU A 95 -1.07 -5.86 18.84
N GLY A 96 -0.07 -6.02 19.71
CA GLY A 96 0.28 -7.30 20.33
C GLY A 96 0.78 -8.35 19.35
N LEU A 97 1.34 -7.94 18.22
CA LEU A 97 1.91 -8.84 17.21
C LEU A 97 3.28 -9.36 17.62
N GLU A 98 4.00 -8.66 18.47
CA GLU A 98 5.29 -9.03 19.05
C GLU A 98 5.24 -10.36 19.80
N ASP A 99 4.07 -10.69 20.41
CA ASP A 99 3.84 -11.94 21.14
C ASP A 99 3.35 -13.08 20.24
N LYS A 100 3.12 -12.79 18.95
CA LYS A 100 2.51 -13.71 17.99
C LYS A 100 3.46 -14.21 16.91
N LEU A 101 4.78 -14.14 17.12
CA LEU A 101 5.77 -14.52 16.10
C LEU A 101 5.56 -15.95 15.58
N GLU A 102 5.21 -16.90 16.44
CA GLU A 102 4.95 -18.30 16.09
C GLU A 102 3.50 -18.58 15.65
N THR A 103 2.65 -17.54 15.65
CA THR A 103 1.25 -17.67 15.24
C THR A 103 1.15 -17.64 13.71
N LYS A 104 0.35 -18.52 13.12
CA LYS A 104 0.06 -18.48 11.67
C LYS A 104 -0.68 -17.20 11.31
N VAL A 105 -0.26 -16.54 10.24
CA VAL A 105 -0.86 -15.27 9.78
C VAL A 105 -2.35 -15.42 9.47
N GLY A 106 -2.78 -16.59 9.01
CA GLY A 106 -4.20 -16.87 8.75
C GLY A 106 -5.12 -16.78 9.97
N SER A 107 -4.58 -16.96 11.20
CA SER A 107 -5.36 -16.85 12.46
C SER A 107 -5.35 -15.46 13.10
N LEU A 108 -4.64 -14.50 12.51
CA LEU A 108 -4.66 -13.10 12.95
C LEU A 108 -6.00 -12.43 12.59
N SER A 109 -6.36 -11.37 13.32
CA SER A 109 -7.49 -10.51 12.92
C SER A 109 -7.22 -9.81 11.57
N GLY A 110 -8.27 -9.33 10.90
CA GLY A 110 -8.13 -8.61 9.63
C GLY A 110 -7.18 -7.42 9.75
N GLY A 111 -7.33 -6.60 10.80
CA GLY A 111 -6.46 -5.44 11.05
C GLY A 111 -5.02 -5.84 11.34
N GLN A 112 -4.80 -6.87 12.17
CA GLN A 112 -3.45 -7.37 12.45
C GLN A 112 -2.75 -7.86 11.19
N ARG A 113 -3.47 -8.59 10.32
CA ARG A 113 -2.92 -9.03 9.01
C ARG A 113 -2.59 -7.86 8.09
N GLN A 114 -3.45 -6.84 8.07
CA GLN A 114 -3.25 -5.67 7.23
C GLN A 114 -2.03 -4.85 7.66
N VAL A 115 -1.88 -4.64 8.97
CA VAL A 115 -0.71 -3.93 9.52
C VAL A 115 0.57 -4.75 9.35
N LEU A 116 0.50 -6.07 9.50
CA LEU A 116 1.64 -6.95 9.18
C LEU A 116 2.03 -6.82 7.70
N ALA A 117 1.07 -6.83 6.77
CA ALA A 117 1.33 -6.66 5.35
C ALA A 117 1.98 -5.29 5.05
N LEU A 118 1.51 -4.23 5.71
CA LEU A 118 2.10 -2.89 5.61
C LEU A 118 3.55 -2.87 6.13
N LEU A 119 3.81 -3.46 7.31
CA LEU A 119 5.16 -3.57 7.86
C LEU A 119 6.07 -4.33 6.90
N MET A 120 5.66 -5.49 6.41
CA MET A 120 6.42 -6.30 5.45
C MET A 120 6.72 -5.54 4.15
N ALA A 121 5.77 -4.76 3.65
CA ALA A 121 5.95 -3.96 2.43
C ALA A 121 6.97 -2.82 2.63
N THR A 122 7.16 -2.35 3.87
CA THR A 122 7.95 -1.16 4.21
C THR A 122 9.18 -1.44 5.07
N MET A 123 9.44 -2.68 5.51
CA MET A 123 10.56 -3.01 6.40
C MET A 123 11.93 -3.00 5.70
N THR A 124 11.95 -3.12 4.38
CA THR A 124 13.14 -2.90 3.55
C THR A 124 13.05 -1.54 2.85
N PRO A 125 14.18 -0.93 2.46
CA PRO A 125 14.16 0.33 1.72
C PRO A 125 13.38 0.21 0.41
N ILE A 126 12.37 1.06 0.25
CA ILE A 126 11.58 1.18 -0.98
C ILE A 126 11.53 2.63 -1.45
N ASP A 127 11.40 2.84 -2.74
CA ASP A 127 11.30 4.16 -3.36
C ASP A 127 9.83 4.63 -3.45
N PHE A 128 8.88 3.67 -3.46
CA PHE A 128 7.48 3.94 -3.72
C PHE A 128 6.57 2.94 -3.01
N LEU A 129 5.51 3.42 -2.36
CA LEU A 129 4.50 2.59 -1.70
C LEU A 129 3.15 2.71 -2.40
N ILE A 130 2.52 1.59 -2.68
CA ILE A 130 1.16 1.50 -3.22
C ILE A 130 0.24 0.93 -2.14
N LEU A 131 -0.83 1.65 -1.83
CA LEU A 131 -1.90 1.25 -0.93
C LEU A 131 -3.19 1.07 -1.74
N ASP A 132 -3.57 -0.17 -2.01
CA ASP A 132 -4.69 -0.51 -2.89
C ASP A 132 -5.91 -0.88 -2.03
N GLU A 133 -6.75 0.11 -1.71
CA GLU A 133 -7.96 -0.04 -0.87
C GLU A 133 -7.71 -0.81 0.44
N HIS A 134 -6.55 -0.64 1.03
CA HIS A 134 -6.01 -1.48 2.10
C HIS A 134 -6.82 -1.48 3.42
N THR A 135 -7.83 -0.62 3.55
CA THR A 135 -8.72 -0.58 4.71
C THR A 135 -10.16 -0.98 4.38
N ALA A 136 -10.49 -1.25 3.11
CA ALA A 136 -11.88 -1.44 2.68
C ALA A 136 -12.56 -2.69 3.27
N ALA A 137 -11.79 -3.73 3.62
CA ALA A 137 -12.30 -4.98 4.20
C ALA A 137 -12.34 -4.98 5.75
N LEU A 138 -12.05 -3.83 6.39
CA LEU A 138 -11.98 -3.70 7.84
C LEU A 138 -13.23 -3.00 8.39
N ASP A 139 -13.56 -3.31 9.64
CA ASP A 139 -14.56 -2.51 10.38
C ASP A 139 -14.05 -1.06 10.58
N PRO A 140 -14.96 -0.08 10.78
CA PRO A 140 -14.58 1.34 10.79
C PRO A 140 -13.54 1.70 11.86
N ARG A 141 -13.60 1.08 13.05
CA ARG A 141 -12.66 1.35 14.15
C ARG A 141 -11.27 0.81 13.81
N THR A 142 -11.19 -0.40 13.29
CA THR A 142 -9.93 -1.01 12.87
C THR A 142 -9.34 -0.27 11.67
N ALA A 143 -10.16 0.14 10.70
CA ALA A 143 -9.72 0.93 9.55
C ALA A 143 -9.07 2.25 9.98
N GLU A 144 -9.63 2.94 10.97
CA GLU A 144 -9.05 4.16 11.54
C GLU A 144 -7.66 3.94 12.15
N ILE A 145 -7.51 2.86 12.92
CA ILE A 145 -6.21 2.48 13.52
C ILE A 145 -5.18 2.21 12.42
N VAL A 146 -5.56 1.41 11.42
CA VAL A 146 -4.67 1.07 10.30
C VAL A 146 -4.28 2.31 9.51
N MET A 147 -5.20 3.24 9.25
CA MET A 147 -4.91 4.49 8.55
C MET A 147 -3.91 5.37 9.34
N LYS A 148 -4.09 5.51 10.65
CA LYS A 148 -3.15 6.30 11.49
C LYS A 148 -1.75 5.68 11.48
N LEU A 149 -1.65 4.36 11.64
CA LEU A 149 -0.36 3.66 11.56
C LEU A 149 0.26 3.80 10.16
N THR A 150 -0.56 3.75 9.10
CA THR A 150 -0.08 3.96 7.74
C THR A 150 0.51 5.35 7.56
N ASP A 151 -0.20 6.39 7.97
CA ASP A 151 0.26 7.78 7.88
C ASP A 151 1.56 8.00 8.68
N GLN A 152 1.61 7.45 9.90
CA GLN A 152 2.81 7.50 10.73
C GLN A 152 4.01 6.88 10.01
N ILE A 153 3.91 5.64 9.52
CA ILE A 153 4.99 4.94 8.83
C ILE A 153 5.43 5.70 7.56
N VAL A 154 4.48 6.20 6.78
CA VAL A 154 4.75 6.96 5.55
C VAL A 154 5.53 8.23 5.86
N ARG A 155 5.13 9.00 6.88
CA ARG A 155 5.78 10.24 7.28
C ARG A 155 7.15 10.01 7.89
N GLU A 156 7.28 9.06 8.81
CA GLU A 156 8.56 8.72 9.45
C GLU A 156 9.61 8.29 8.42
N LYS A 157 9.21 7.49 7.44
CA LYS A 157 10.10 6.99 6.38
C LYS A 157 10.20 7.92 5.17
N LYS A 158 9.44 9.02 5.13
CA LYS A 158 9.39 10.00 4.02
C LYS A 158 9.16 9.32 2.66
N MET A 159 8.23 8.36 2.61
CA MET A 159 7.99 7.56 1.41
C MET A 159 7.03 8.27 0.45
N THR A 160 7.36 8.26 -0.85
CA THR A 160 6.38 8.60 -1.89
C THR A 160 5.32 7.49 -1.92
N THR A 161 4.05 7.88 -1.72
CA THR A 161 2.95 6.92 -1.55
C THR A 161 1.77 7.28 -2.45
N VAL A 162 1.20 6.28 -3.11
CA VAL A 162 -0.11 6.39 -3.77
C VAL A 162 -1.10 5.51 -3.04
N MET A 163 -2.18 6.12 -2.56
CA MET A 163 -3.29 5.42 -1.93
C MET A 163 -4.53 5.46 -2.84
N VAL A 164 -5.06 4.30 -3.17
CA VAL A 164 -6.38 4.16 -3.79
C VAL A 164 -7.39 3.90 -2.69
N THR A 165 -8.46 4.69 -2.66
CA THR A 165 -9.54 4.55 -1.70
C THR A 165 -10.88 4.95 -2.29
N HIS A 166 -11.96 4.33 -1.81
CA HIS A 166 -13.33 4.77 -2.04
C HIS A 166 -13.88 5.62 -0.88
N ASN A 167 -13.12 5.74 0.20
CA ASN A 167 -13.50 6.57 1.34
C ASN A 167 -13.05 8.02 1.11
N LEU A 168 -14.01 8.90 0.80
CA LEU A 168 -13.75 10.32 0.51
C LEU A 168 -13.13 11.05 1.70
N ARG A 169 -13.50 10.68 2.94
CA ARG A 169 -12.88 11.26 4.14
C ARG A 169 -11.38 10.99 4.17
N TYR A 170 -10.97 9.76 3.93
CA TYR A 170 -9.54 9.41 3.88
C TYR A 170 -8.83 10.10 2.72
N ALA A 171 -9.46 10.21 1.54
CA ALA A 171 -8.88 10.92 0.40
C ALA A 171 -8.63 12.41 0.70
N LEU A 172 -9.52 13.05 1.46
CA LEU A 172 -9.37 14.45 1.88
C LEU A 172 -8.38 14.62 3.03
N GLU A 173 -8.41 13.72 4.02
CA GLU A 173 -7.64 13.84 5.26
C GLU A 173 -6.14 13.50 5.06
N TYR A 174 -5.84 12.49 4.24
CA TYR A 174 -4.47 11.98 4.06
C TYR A 174 -3.84 12.39 2.73
N GLY A 175 -2.50 12.47 2.72
CA GLY A 175 -1.69 12.81 1.55
C GLY A 175 -1.74 14.29 1.16
N ASP A 176 -0.86 14.69 0.25
CA ASP A 176 -0.64 16.08 -0.16
C ASP A 176 -1.30 16.42 -1.51
N ARG A 177 -1.78 15.40 -2.22
CA ARG A 177 -2.40 15.51 -3.55
C ARG A 177 -3.58 14.56 -3.67
N ILE A 178 -4.65 14.99 -4.30
CA ILE A 178 -5.82 14.16 -4.62
C ILE A 178 -6.01 14.10 -6.13
N LEU A 179 -6.21 12.87 -6.63
CA LEU A 179 -6.53 12.59 -8.02
C LEU A 179 -7.88 11.87 -8.10
N MET A 180 -8.75 12.33 -8.99
CA MET A 180 -9.96 11.58 -9.36
C MET A 180 -9.79 11.03 -10.77
N MET A 181 -10.07 9.75 -10.92
CA MET A 181 -10.00 9.06 -12.22
C MET A 181 -11.39 8.64 -12.69
N HIS A 182 -11.66 8.87 -13.96
CA HIS A 182 -12.85 8.39 -14.64
C HIS A 182 -12.50 7.89 -16.05
N GLN A 183 -12.94 6.69 -16.43
CA GLN A 183 -12.69 6.07 -17.75
C GLN A 183 -11.22 6.18 -18.22
N GLY A 184 -10.28 5.91 -17.32
CA GLY A 184 -8.85 5.95 -17.61
C GLY A 184 -8.22 7.34 -17.68
N LYS A 185 -9.00 8.42 -17.44
CA LYS A 185 -8.51 9.82 -17.46
C LYS A 185 -8.50 10.40 -16.04
N ILE A 186 -7.60 11.33 -15.80
CA ILE A 186 -7.61 12.17 -14.59
C ILE A 186 -8.60 13.31 -14.84
N VAL A 187 -9.64 13.42 -14.02
CA VAL A 187 -10.70 14.43 -14.10
C VAL A 187 -10.63 15.46 -12.99
N LEU A 188 -9.87 15.18 -11.93
CA LEU A 188 -9.50 16.12 -10.87
C LEU A 188 -8.06 15.86 -10.47
N ASP A 189 -7.30 16.95 -10.32
CA ASP A 189 -5.93 16.93 -9.80
C ASP A 189 -5.73 18.18 -8.94
N LYS A 190 -5.59 18.01 -7.63
CA LYS A 190 -5.41 19.08 -6.66
C LYS A 190 -4.29 18.76 -5.70
N VAL A 191 -3.43 19.74 -5.43
CA VAL A 191 -2.23 19.60 -4.59
C VAL A 191 -2.15 20.72 -3.54
N GLY A 192 -1.58 20.41 -2.38
CA GLY A 192 -1.29 21.38 -1.33
C GLY A 192 -2.55 22.15 -0.87
N GLU A 193 -2.50 23.47 -0.90
CA GLU A 193 -3.61 24.34 -0.44
C GLU A 193 -4.89 24.10 -1.22
N GLU A 194 -4.83 23.88 -2.53
CA GLU A 194 -6.01 23.58 -3.33
C GLU A 194 -6.70 22.28 -2.89
N LYS A 195 -5.93 21.27 -2.48
CA LYS A 195 -6.48 20.04 -1.89
C LYS A 195 -7.12 20.33 -0.53
N ASN A 196 -6.46 21.12 0.32
CA ASN A 196 -6.93 21.39 1.68
C ASN A 196 -8.24 22.21 1.72
N GLN A 197 -8.54 22.94 0.64
CA GLN A 197 -9.79 23.68 0.49
C GLN A 197 -10.96 22.83 -0.01
N LEU A 198 -10.67 21.63 -0.54
CA LEU A 198 -11.72 20.71 -1.03
C LEU A 198 -12.57 20.17 0.13
N ASN A 199 -13.85 20.06 -0.13
CA ASN A 199 -14.79 19.37 0.75
C ASN A 199 -15.49 18.20 0.05
N THR A 200 -16.21 17.40 0.82
CA THR A 200 -16.90 16.22 0.30
C THR A 200 -17.96 16.57 -0.75
N ASP A 201 -18.66 17.70 -0.55
CA ASP A 201 -19.75 18.11 -1.45
C ASP A 201 -19.23 18.50 -2.83
N GLU A 202 -18.07 19.17 -2.87
CA GLU A 202 -17.41 19.52 -4.15
C GLU A 202 -16.99 18.27 -4.93
N ILE A 203 -16.38 17.28 -4.24
CA ILE A 203 -15.98 16.01 -4.86
C ILE A 203 -17.21 15.26 -5.37
N MET A 204 -18.27 15.19 -4.56
CA MET A 204 -19.53 14.57 -4.96
C MET A 204 -20.18 15.30 -6.13
N GLY A 205 -20.11 16.64 -6.17
CA GLY A 205 -20.59 17.46 -7.29
C GLY A 205 -19.86 17.14 -8.59
N ILE A 206 -18.54 16.93 -8.55
CA ILE A 206 -17.75 16.51 -9.72
C ILE A 206 -18.17 15.11 -10.14
N PHE A 207 -18.30 14.17 -9.18
CA PHE A 207 -18.69 12.80 -9.46
C PHE A 207 -20.06 12.72 -10.13
N ASN A 208 -21.06 13.46 -9.62
CA ASN A 208 -22.41 13.51 -10.17
C ASN A 208 -22.45 14.09 -11.60
N ARG A 209 -21.70 15.17 -11.89
CA ARG A 209 -21.60 15.73 -13.24
C ARG A 209 -21.05 14.73 -14.23
N ILE A 210 -19.98 14.03 -13.88
CA ILE A 210 -19.36 13.01 -14.73
C ILE A 210 -20.33 11.84 -14.97
N SER A 211 -21.08 11.43 -13.95
CA SER A 211 -22.07 10.33 -14.06
C SER A 211 -23.23 10.71 -14.97
N VAL A 212 -23.70 11.94 -14.92
CA VAL A 212 -24.78 12.46 -15.79
C VAL A 212 -24.32 12.59 -17.26
N GLU A 213 -23.11 13.10 -17.50
CA GLU A 213 -22.54 13.23 -18.84
C GLU A 213 -22.28 11.87 -19.52
N CYS A 214 -22.10 10.80 -18.74
CA CYS A 214 -21.84 9.45 -19.25
C CYS A 214 -23.10 8.57 -19.40
N GLY A 215 -24.29 9.08 -19.10
CA GLY A 215 -25.56 8.40 -19.38
C GLY A 215 -25.86 7.16 -18.54
N ASN A 216 -25.44 7.14 -17.27
CA ASN A 216 -25.82 6.15 -16.27
C ASN A 216 -26.74 6.76 -15.22
#